data_ab5dea93a665c7849e47d31e6b8a1040
#
_entry.id   ab5dea93a665c7849e47d31e6b8a1040
#
_cell.length_a   1.000
_cell.length_b   1.000
_cell.length_c   1.000
_cell.angle_alpha   90.00
_cell.angle_beta   90.00
_cell.angle_gamma   90.00
#
_symmetry.space_group_name_H-M   'P 1'
#
loop_
_entity.id
_entity.type
_entity.pdbx_description
1 polymer ?
#
loop_
_entity_poly.entity_id
_entity_poly.type
_entity_poly.pdbx_seq_one_letter_code
_entity_poly.pdbx_strand_id
1 'polypeptide(L)'
;MKILTFNTHSLVEKDYETKLLQFAEMAAVEQPEIMGLQEVNQRRDASALPEERLKGYVRCEDGEGVIREGNHAARLAGLLEKRGICYFWTWIPIKLGYDIYEEGLALFSRRPILEPDQFTVSRTDDFHNWRRRKILGIRTDESWFYTVHMGWWKKDGEAFADQWDQVLTGLQGKIGNVRNLWVMGDFNSPAQVRGEGYDYVKKTGWKDAYLLAEETHGENTVEEAIDGWRDEKTDSGMRIDYIWSLQSVRVKSCRVICDGKEYPQVSDHFGVMIETEEEKKVDQSSRDFAIHNEPAV
;
A
#
# COMPACT_ATOMS: atom_id res chain seq x y z
N MET A 1 16.13 -0.35 -0.68
CA MET A 1 14.82 0.24 -1.08
C MET A 1 13.96 0.41 0.16
N LYS A 2 13.33 1.59 0.34
CA LYS A 2 12.35 1.80 1.42
C LYS A 2 10.92 1.68 0.86
N ILE A 3 10.07 0.93 1.54
CA ILE A 3 8.64 0.75 1.21
C ILE A 3 7.81 1.12 2.43
N LEU A 4 6.78 1.95 2.24
CA LEU A 4 5.84 2.37 3.27
C LEU A 4 4.42 1.94 2.91
N THR A 5 3.67 1.38 3.86
CA THR A 5 2.22 1.31 3.80
C THR A 5 1.60 2.11 4.93
N PHE A 6 0.47 2.78 4.65
CA PHE A 6 -0.19 3.61 5.65
C PHE A 6 -1.69 3.80 5.35
N ASN A 7 -2.54 3.34 6.27
CA ASN A 7 -3.94 3.75 6.27
C ASN A 7 -4.01 5.19 6.79
N THR A 8 -4.39 6.13 5.93
CA THR A 8 -4.28 7.56 6.21
C THR A 8 -5.48 8.16 6.91
N HIS A 9 -6.64 7.44 6.92
CA HIS A 9 -7.93 7.97 7.39
C HIS A 9 -8.27 9.37 6.83
N SER A 10 -7.29 10.04 6.34
CA SER A 10 -7.23 11.29 5.55
C SER A 10 -8.25 12.37 5.96
N LEU A 11 -9.20 12.72 5.08
CA LEU A 11 -10.16 13.84 5.30
C LEU A 11 -11.12 13.61 6.49
N VAL A 12 -11.17 12.42 7.07
CA VAL A 12 -11.97 12.10 8.26
C VAL A 12 -11.28 12.54 9.54
N GLU A 13 -9.95 12.70 9.48
CA GLU A 13 -9.14 13.09 10.63
C GLU A 13 -9.47 14.51 11.14
N LYS A 14 -9.51 14.66 12.47
CA LYS A 14 -9.51 15.97 13.10
C LYS A 14 -8.18 16.65 12.82
N ASP A 15 -8.21 17.96 12.61
CA ASP A 15 -7.02 18.76 12.28
C ASP A 15 -6.27 18.27 11.03
N TYR A 16 -7.02 17.76 10.06
CA TYR A 16 -6.52 17.18 8.82
C TYR A 16 -5.38 17.97 8.17
N GLU A 17 -5.50 19.31 8.10
CA GLU A 17 -4.47 20.15 7.49
C GLU A 17 -3.12 20.03 8.19
N THR A 18 -3.11 20.02 9.51
CA THR A 18 -1.89 19.83 10.31
C THR A 18 -1.33 18.43 10.11
N LYS A 19 -2.19 17.41 10.16
CA LYS A 19 -1.80 16.01 10.02
C LYS A 19 -1.25 15.73 8.62
N LEU A 20 -1.84 16.27 7.56
CA LEU A 20 -1.31 16.16 6.20
C LEU A 20 0.08 16.81 6.07
N LEU A 21 0.31 17.98 6.69
CA LEU A 21 1.63 18.63 6.68
C LEU A 21 2.68 17.80 7.42
N GLN A 22 2.33 17.23 8.56
CA GLN A 22 3.21 16.35 9.33
C GLN A 22 3.53 15.05 8.58
N PHE A 23 2.53 14.47 7.92
CA PHE A 23 2.74 13.30 7.06
C PHE A 23 3.66 13.63 5.87
N ALA A 24 3.44 14.76 5.21
CA ALA A 24 4.31 15.20 4.12
C ALA A 24 5.75 15.50 4.59
N GLU A 25 5.93 15.97 5.83
CA GLU A 25 7.26 16.18 6.42
C GLU A 25 7.96 14.85 6.69
N MET A 26 7.29 13.90 7.32
CA MET A 26 7.81 12.54 7.52
C MET A 26 8.22 11.90 6.18
N ALA A 27 7.33 11.95 5.18
CA ALA A 27 7.60 11.40 3.86
C ALA A 27 8.76 12.11 3.14
N ALA A 28 8.96 13.41 3.40
CA ALA A 28 10.09 14.18 2.86
C ALA A 28 11.42 13.83 3.53
N VAL A 29 11.42 13.49 4.81
CA VAL A 29 12.62 13.05 5.55
C VAL A 29 12.98 11.62 5.16
N GLU A 30 12.04 10.70 5.24
CA GLU A 30 12.26 9.27 5.01
C GLU A 30 12.44 8.91 3.53
N GLN A 31 11.81 9.65 2.63
CA GLN A 31 11.85 9.47 1.18
C GLN A 31 11.66 8.01 0.74
N PRO A 32 10.57 7.32 1.16
CA PRO A 32 10.33 5.96 0.71
C PRO A 32 10.25 5.90 -0.83
N GLU A 33 10.85 4.89 -1.43
CA GLU A 33 10.76 4.69 -2.87
C GLU A 33 9.36 4.33 -3.33
N ILE A 34 8.62 3.61 -2.47
CA ILE A 34 7.22 3.21 -2.70
C ILE A 34 6.39 3.55 -1.47
N MET A 35 5.21 4.14 -1.68
CA MET A 35 4.19 4.31 -0.63
C MET A 35 2.86 3.75 -1.12
N GLY A 36 2.28 2.81 -0.37
CA GLY A 36 0.92 2.31 -0.55
C GLY A 36 0.00 2.90 0.52
N LEU A 37 -0.99 3.69 0.09
CA LEU A 37 -1.87 4.43 0.99
C LEU A 37 -3.31 3.92 0.88
N GLN A 38 -3.99 3.80 2.02
CA GLN A 38 -5.38 3.41 2.13
C GLN A 38 -6.19 4.57 2.72
N GLU A 39 -7.50 4.52 2.53
CA GLU A 39 -8.47 5.57 2.91
C GLU A 39 -8.08 6.96 2.37
N VAL A 40 -7.61 6.97 1.14
CA VAL A 40 -7.23 8.19 0.43
C VAL A 40 -8.47 8.85 -0.15
N ASN A 41 -9.05 9.75 0.62
CA ASN A 41 -10.35 10.34 0.36
C ASN A 41 -10.28 11.60 -0.50
N GLN A 42 -11.37 11.84 -1.23
CA GLN A 42 -11.73 13.14 -1.82
C GLN A 42 -13.23 13.38 -1.67
N ARG A 43 -13.67 14.65 -1.60
CA ARG A 43 -15.09 14.96 -1.61
C ARG A 43 -15.69 14.73 -2.99
N ARG A 44 -16.81 13.98 -3.07
CA ARG A 44 -17.50 13.68 -4.33
C ARG A 44 -18.10 14.90 -5.03
N ASP A 45 -18.41 15.94 -4.27
CA ASP A 45 -19.00 17.19 -4.76
C ASP A 45 -17.95 18.27 -5.12
N ALA A 46 -16.66 17.99 -4.93
CA ALA A 46 -15.58 18.90 -5.31
C ALA A 46 -15.36 18.91 -6.84
N SER A 47 -14.89 20.05 -7.35
CA SER A 47 -14.54 20.21 -8.76
C SER A 47 -13.37 19.30 -9.16
N ALA A 48 -13.37 18.88 -10.43
CA ALA A 48 -12.22 18.15 -10.98
C ALA A 48 -10.96 19.02 -10.97
N LEU A 49 -9.81 18.43 -10.61
CA LEU A 49 -8.52 19.09 -10.77
C LEU A 49 -8.13 19.08 -12.26
N PRO A 50 -7.68 20.22 -12.80
CA PRO A 50 -7.14 20.26 -14.14
C PRO A 50 -5.83 19.47 -14.24
N GLU A 51 -5.56 18.89 -15.41
CA GLU A 51 -4.41 18.01 -15.62
C GLU A 51 -3.06 18.68 -15.33
N GLU A 52 -2.95 19.99 -15.57
CA GLU A 52 -1.74 20.77 -15.29
C GLU A 52 -1.35 20.78 -13.80
N ARG A 53 -2.31 20.47 -12.92
CA ARG A 53 -2.10 20.37 -11.47
C ARG A 53 -1.83 18.93 -11.01
N LEU A 54 -1.84 17.94 -11.92
CA LEU A 54 -1.67 16.53 -11.63
C LEU A 54 -0.26 16.03 -11.99
N LYS A 55 0.76 16.77 -11.60
CA LYS A 55 2.14 16.39 -11.88
C LYS A 55 2.49 15.02 -11.32
N GLY A 56 3.09 14.17 -12.14
CA GLY A 56 3.46 12.81 -11.78
C GLY A 56 2.28 11.83 -11.68
N TYR A 57 1.05 12.28 -11.89
CA TYR A 57 -0.12 11.40 -11.89
C TYR A 57 -0.11 10.48 -13.13
N VAL A 58 -0.29 9.19 -12.89
CA VAL A 58 -0.44 8.17 -13.92
C VAL A 58 -1.85 7.58 -13.78
N ARG A 59 -2.68 7.81 -14.80
CA ARG A 59 -4.06 7.32 -14.81
C ARG A 59 -4.07 5.80 -14.98
N CYS A 60 -4.86 5.12 -14.17
CA CYS A 60 -5.22 3.73 -14.42
C CYS A 60 -6.28 3.72 -15.53
N GLU A 61 -6.03 3.02 -16.66
CA GLU A 61 -6.85 3.13 -17.88
C GLU A 61 -8.32 2.77 -17.68
N ASP A 62 -8.59 1.78 -16.83
CA ASP A 62 -9.95 1.38 -16.42
C ASP A 62 -10.45 2.15 -15.19
N GLY A 63 -9.77 3.26 -14.84
CA GLY A 63 -10.03 4.01 -13.62
C GLY A 63 -11.33 4.81 -13.69
N GLU A 64 -12.26 4.48 -12.81
CA GLU A 64 -13.55 5.17 -12.64
C GLU A 64 -13.40 6.59 -12.07
N GLY A 65 -12.18 7.01 -11.67
CA GLY A 65 -11.96 8.20 -10.86
C GLY A 65 -11.46 9.42 -11.60
N VAL A 66 -12.15 10.55 -11.38
CA VAL A 66 -11.66 11.90 -11.67
C VAL A 66 -10.99 12.41 -10.40
N ILE A 67 -9.75 12.86 -10.49
CA ILE A 67 -9.10 13.52 -9.35
C ILE A 67 -9.76 14.88 -9.10
N ARG A 68 -10.21 15.10 -7.87
CA ARG A 68 -10.94 16.31 -7.47
C ARG A 68 -10.11 17.21 -6.56
N GLU A 69 -10.51 18.46 -6.45
CA GLU A 69 -9.92 19.37 -5.47
C GLU A 69 -10.04 18.81 -4.05
N GLY A 70 -8.93 18.89 -3.30
CA GLY A 70 -8.85 18.31 -1.96
C GLY A 70 -8.54 16.81 -1.94
N ASN A 71 -8.35 16.13 -3.08
CA ASN A 71 -7.86 14.74 -3.10
C ASN A 71 -6.58 14.61 -2.26
N HIS A 72 -6.59 13.70 -1.28
CA HIS A 72 -5.49 13.56 -0.33
C HIS A 72 -4.16 13.22 -1.02
N ALA A 73 -4.16 12.30 -2.00
CA ALA A 73 -2.94 11.93 -2.75
C ALA A 73 -2.40 13.11 -3.57
N ALA A 74 -3.27 13.82 -4.30
CA ALA A 74 -2.87 15.00 -5.07
C ALA A 74 -2.28 16.11 -4.17
N ARG A 75 -2.86 16.31 -3.00
CA ARG A 75 -2.35 17.27 -2.00
C ARG A 75 -0.99 16.86 -1.47
N LEU A 76 -0.82 15.58 -1.09
CA LEU A 76 0.45 15.05 -0.64
C LEU A 76 1.54 15.20 -1.73
N ALA A 77 1.24 14.80 -2.97
CA ALA A 77 2.15 14.96 -4.10
C ALA A 77 2.61 16.43 -4.28
N GLY A 78 1.66 17.37 -4.23
CA GLY A 78 1.96 18.80 -4.34
C GLY A 78 2.78 19.36 -3.16
N LEU A 79 2.61 18.83 -1.95
CA LEU A 79 3.40 19.23 -0.78
C LEU A 79 4.84 18.70 -0.86
N LEU A 80 5.02 17.48 -1.36
CA LEU A 80 6.35 16.89 -1.59
C LEU A 80 7.08 17.60 -2.74
N GLU A 81 6.36 17.90 -3.84
CA GLU A 81 6.93 18.66 -4.95
C GLU A 81 7.46 20.04 -4.52
N LYS A 82 6.73 20.77 -3.67
CA LYS A 82 7.17 22.05 -3.10
C LYS A 82 8.45 21.94 -2.27
N ARG A 83 8.79 20.73 -1.80
CA ARG A 83 10.03 20.40 -1.09
C ARG A 83 11.11 19.85 -2.02
N GLY A 84 10.88 19.87 -3.34
CA GLY A 84 11.81 19.35 -4.35
C GLY A 84 11.80 17.82 -4.48
N ILE A 85 10.80 17.15 -3.92
CA ILE A 85 10.69 15.68 -3.93
C ILE A 85 9.54 15.31 -4.86
N CYS A 86 9.87 14.74 -6.02
CA CYS A 86 8.87 14.36 -7.02
C CYS A 86 8.57 12.87 -6.92
N TYR A 87 7.28 12.55 -6.98
CA TYR A 87 6.77 11.20 -7.09
C TYR A 87 5.92 11.05 -8.36
N PHE A 88 6.01 9.90 -8.99
CA PHE A 88 4.94 9.37 -9.82
C PHE A 88 3.89 8.75 -8.91
N TRP A 89 2.60 8.94 -9.21
CA TRP A 89 1.54 8.43 -8.35
C TRP A 89 0.28 8.09 -9.13
N THR A 90 -0.52 7.20 -8.58
CA THR A 90 -1.84 6.83 -9.09
C THR A 90 -2.83 6.72 -7.95
N TRP A 91 -4.10 6.87 -8.25
CA TRP A 91 -5.21 6.77 -7.29
C TRP A 91 -6.45 6.21 -7.97
N ILE A 92 -7.19 5.37 -7.26
CA ILE A 92 -8.50 4.87 -7.68
C ILE A 92 -9.52 5.02 -6.56
N PRO A 93 -10.80 5.36 -6.86
CA PRO A 93 -11.88 5.27 -5.90
C PRO A 93 -12.29 3.81 -5.70
N ILE A 94 -12.59 3.46 -4.44
CA ILE A 94 -13.06 2.11 -4.10
C ILE A 94 -14.54 2.11 -3.79
N LYS A 95 -14.98 3.01 -2.92
CA LYS A 95 -16.36 3.06 -2.42
C LYS A 95 -16.75 4.47 -2.01
N LEU A 96 -18.04 4.64 -1.79
CA LEU A 96 -18.57 5.82 -1.09
C LEU A 96 -18.33 5.66 0.41
N GLY A 97 -17.48 6.52 0.97
CA GLY A 97 -17.18 6.61 2.40
C GLY A 97 -17.98 7.74 3.05
N TYR A 98 -18.57 7.47 4.21
CA TYR A 98 -19.31 8.47 5.01
C TYR A 98 -20.35 9.29 4.21
N ASP A 99 -20.94 8.72 3.15
CA ASP A 99 -21.90 9.32 2.21
C ASP A 99 -21.41 10.56 1.43
N ILE A 100 -20.22 11.05 1.70
CA ILE A 100 -19.68 12.29 1.13
C ILE A 100 -18.32 12.15 0.45
N TYR A 101 -17.58 11.05 0.73
CA TYR A 101 -16.25 10.86 0.16
C TYR A 101 -16.23 9.75 -0.90
N GLU A 102 -15.48 9.98 -1.96
CA GLU A 102 -14.93 8.91 -2.77
C GLU A 102 -13.67 8.42 -2.03
N GLU A 103 -13.81 7.32 -1.29
CA GLU A 103 -12.70 6.69 -0.57
C GLU A 103 -11.89 5.83 -1.54
N GLY A 104 -10.58 5.94 -1.49
CA GLY A 104 -9.72 5.29 -2.46
C GLY A 104 -8.42 4.72 -1.91
N LEU A 105 -7.66 4.13 -2.84
CA LEU A 105 -6.28 3.71 -2.67
C LEU A 105 -5.36 4.60 -3.50
N ALA A 106 -4.14 4.81 -3.01
CA ALA A 106 -3.08 5.46 -3.79
C ALA A 106 -1.76 4.70 -3.70
N LEU A 107 -0.99 4.75 -4.78
CA LEU A 107 0.40 4.31 -4.82
C LEU A 107 1.28 5.43 -5.33
N PHE A 108 2.41 5.61 -4.65
CA PHE A 108 3.45 6.57 -5.00
C PHE A 108 4.75 5.84 -5.28
N SER A 109 5.50 6.29 -6.27
CA SER A 109 6.81 5.78 -6.63
C SER A 109 7.78 6.91 -6.95
N ARG A 110 9.00 6.83 -6.47
CA ARG A 110 10.09 7.72 -6.91
C ARG A 110 10.64 7.34 -8.29
N ARG A 111 10.32 6.14 -8.77
CA ARG A 111 10.64 5.68 -10.12
C ARG A 111 9.42 5.79 -11.02
N PRO A 112 9.58 5.92 -12.34
CA PRO A 112 8.45 5.95 -13.26
C PRO A 112 7.53 4.73 -13.08
N ILE A 113 6.23 4.98 -13.05
CA ILE A 113 5.21 3.94 -13.11
C ILE A 113 5.08 3.52 -14.57
N LEU A 114 5.50 2.29 -14.88
CA LEU A 114 5.48 1.75 -16.24
C LEU A 114 4.10 1.18 -16.61
N GLU A 115 3.38 0.67 -15.60
CA GLU A 115 2.07 0.06 -15.79
C GLU A 115 1.29 0.18 -14.47
N PRO A 116 0.15 0.87 -14.43
CA PRO A 116 -0.80 0.77 -13.35
C PRO A 116 -1.73 -0.44 -13.58
N ASP A 117 -2.27 -1.01 -12.50
CA ASP A 117 -3.18 -2.16 -12.53
C ASP A 117 -4.22 -2.03 -11.43
N GLN A 118 -5.44 -2.51 -11.67
CA GLN A 118 -6.48 -2.57 -10.65
C GLN A 118 -7.50 -3.67 -10.96
N PHE A 119 -8.08 -4.25 -9.93
CA PHE A 119 -9.23 -5.15 -10.07
C PHE A 119 -10.02 -5.23 -8.76
N THR A 120 -11.31 -5.60 -8.89
CA THR A 120 -12.20 -5.82 -7.75
C THR A 120 -11.87 -7.16 -7.10
N VAL A 121 -11.79 -7.18 -5.75
CA VAL A 121 -11.53 -8.38 -4.96
C VAL A 121 -12.72 -8.77 -4.08
N SER A 122 -13.71 -7.90 -3.93
CA SER A 122 -14.99 -8.19 -3.26
C SER A 122 -15.99 -8.80 -4.23
N ARG A 123 -17.01 -9.51 -3.70
CA ARG A 123 -18.13 -10.05 -4.49
C ARG A 123 -18.97 -8.95 -5.13
N THR A 124 -19.12 -7.83 -4.43
CA THR A 124 -19.83 -6.66 -4.94
C THR A 124 -18.89 -5.72 -5.67
N ASP A 125 -19.35 -5.16 -6.79
CA ASP A 125 -18.70 -4.07 -7.50
C ASP A 125 -19.52 -2.76 -7.44
N ASP A 126 -20.56 -2.72 -6.60
CA ASP A 126 -21.36 -1.52 -6.39
C ASP A 126 -20.58 -0.49 -5.54
N PHE A 127 -20.28 0.67 -6.14
CA PHE A 127 -19.56 1.78 -5.51
C PHE A 127 -20.23 2.30 -4.24
N HIS A 128 -21.56 2.20 -4.13
CA HIS A 128 -22.31 2.63 -2.94
C HIS A 128 -22.34 1.57 -1.83
N ASN A 129 -21.81 0.39 -2.10
CA ASN A 129 -21.71 -0.66 -1.11
C ASN A 129 -20.38 -0.55 -0.35
N TRP A 130 -20.44 -0.30 0.96
CA TRP A 130 -19.27 -0.16 1.81
C TRP A 130 -18.35 -1.41 1.87
N ARG A 131 -18.86 -2.57 1.42
CA ARG A 131 -18.09 -3.83 1.32
C ARG A 131 -17.24 -3.93 0.07
N ARG A 132 -17.40 -3.01 -0.89
CA ARG A 132 -16.58 -3.02 -2.10
C ARG A 132 -15.11 -2.89 -1.73
N ARG A 133 -14.29 -3.80 -2.28
CA ARG A 133 -12.83 -3.81 -2.14
C ARG A 133 -12.19 -3.96 -3.51
N LYS A 134 -11.15 -3.19 -3.71
CA LYS A 134 -10.28 -3.26 -4.89
C LYS A 134 -8.83 -3.37 -4.45
N ILE A 135 -7.98 -3.79 -5.34
CA ILE A 135 -6.54 -3.71 -5.25
C ILE A 135 -6.04 -2.72 -6.29
N LEU A 136 -5.05 -1.93 -5.92
CA LEU A 136 -4.35 -1.02 -6.82
C LEU A 136 -2.89 -1.45 -6.91
N GLY A 137 -2.36 -1.57 -8.13
CA GLY A 137 -1.00 -1.97 -8.41
C GLY A 137 -0.25 -0.98 -9.29
N ILE A 138 1.07 -0.96 -9.14
CA ILE A 138 2.00 -0.30 -10.05
C ILE A 138 3.17 -1.22 -10.36
N ARG A 139 3.63 -1.20 -11.61
CA ARG A 139 4.89 -1.80 -12.02
C ARG A 139 5.96 -0.73 -12.18
N THR A 140 7.08 -0.94 -11.52
CA THR A 140 8.28 -0.12 -11.70
C THR A 140 9.45 -1.06 -12.03
N ASP A 141 10.18 -0.82 -13.09
CA ASP A 141 11.23 -1.73 -13.56
C ASP A 141 10.71 -3.19 -13.63
N GLU A 142 11.29 -4.07 -12.82
CA GLU A 142 10.99 -5.52 -12.80
C GLU A 142 10.09 -5.93 -11.61
N SER A 143 9.52 -4.98 -10.87
CA SER A 143 8.75 -5.28 -9.64
C SER A 143 7.34 -4.74 -9.69
N TRP A 144 6.41 -5.49 -9.12
CA TRP A 144 5.04 -5.06 -8.86
C TRP A 144 4.84 -4.72 -7.39
N PHE A 145 4.12 -3.64 -7.15
CA PHE A 145 3.70 -3.20 -5.83
C PHE A 145 2.21 -2.98 -5.84
N TYR A 146 1.51 -3.65 -4.94
CA TYR A 146 0.06 -3.55 -4.80
C TYR A 146 -0.30 -3.04 -3.41
N THR A 147 -1.35 -2.22 -3.33
CA THR A 147 -1.94 -1.79 -2.06
C THR A 147 -3.39 -2.24 -1.97
N VAL A 148 -3.81 -2.64 -0.75
CA VAL A 148 -5.14 -3.14 -0.43
C VAL A 148 -5.70 -2.48 0.82
N HIS A 149 -7.02 -2.42 0.93
CA HIS A 149 -7.76 -2.27 2.17
C HIS A 149 -8.80 -3.39 2.21
N MET A 150 -8.49 -4.47 2.92
CA MET A 150 -9.30 -5.69 2.96
C MET A 150 -10.49 -5.55 3.93
N GLY A 151 -11.47 -6.45 3.81
CA GLY A 151 -12.53 -6.61 4.79
C GLY A 151 -12.05 -7.45 5.99
N TRP A 152 -12.93 -7.57 7.01
CA TRP A 152 -12.65 -8.36 8.22
C TRP A 152 -12.83 -9.86 7.96
N TRP A 153 -12.24 -10.70 8.81
CA TRP A 153 -12.29 -12.15 8.64
C TRP A 153 -13.71 -12.72 8.59
N LYS A 154 -14.63 -12.22 9.43
CA LYS A 154 -15.98 -12.81 9.58
C LYS A 154 -17.14 -11.81 9.57
N LYS A 155 -16.89 -10.52 9.67
CA LYS A 155 -17.95 -9.55 10.01
C LYS A 155 -18.93 -9.20 8.88
N ASP A 156 -18.59 -9.40 7.61
CA ASP A 156 -19.25 -8.69 6.52
C ASP A 156 -20.17 -9.52 5.65
N GLY A 157 -20.42 -10.79 6.01
CA GLY A 157 -21.12 -11.71 5.12
C GLY A 157 -20.33 -12.06 3.85
N GLU A 158 -19.09 -11.56 3.74
CA GLU A 158 -18.09 -11.94 2.76
C GLU A 158 -16.80 -12.29 3.50
N ALA A 159 -16.30 -13.51 3.30
CA ALA A 159 -15.12 -13.97 4.00
C ALA A 159 -13.87 -13.25 3.45
N PHE A 160 -12.98 -12.82 4.33
CA PHE A 160 -11.64 -12.34 3.98
C PHE A 160 -10.92 -13.31 3.02
N ALA A 161 -11.08 -14.63 3.26
CA ALA A 161 -10.48 -15.66 2.41
C ALA A 161 -10.92 -15.54 0.95
N ASP A 162 -12.20 -15.27 0.69
CA ASP A 162 -12.71 -15.08 -0.68
C ASP A 162 -12.05 -13.87 -1.36
N GLN A 163 -11.88 -12.77 -0.62
CA GLN A 163 -11.19 -11.57 -1.13
C GLN A 163 -9.72 -11.87 -1.45
N TRP A 164 -9.02 -12.57 -0.53
CA TRP A 164 -7.63 -12.94 -0.76
C TRP A 164 -7.46 -13.91 -1.92
N ASP A 165 -8.37 -14.85 -2.12
CA ASP A 165 -8.36 -15.77 -3.27
C ASP A 165 -8.56 -15.01 -4.59
N GLN A 166 -9.37 -13.93 -4.60
CA GLN A 166 -9.49 -13.04 -5.75
C GLN A 166 -8.17 -12.27 -6.00
N VAL A 167 -7.49 -11.80 -4.94
CA VAL A 167 -6.14 -11.21 -5.08
C VAL A 167 -5.21 -12.21 -5.76
N LEU A 168 -5.12 -13.43 -5.26
CA LEU A 168 -4.25 -14.47 -5.84
C LEU A 168 -4.58 -14.76 -7.30
N THR A 169 -5.86 -14.83 -7.63
CA THR A 169 -6.35 -15.07 -9.00
C THR A 169 -5.92 -13.93 -9.94
N GLY A 170 -6.13 -12.67 -9.54
CA GLY A 170 -5.75 -11.50 -10.35
C GLY A 170 -4.24 -11.36 -10.54
N LEU A 171 -3.45 -11.86 -9.58
CA LEU A 171 -1.99 -11.79 -9.63
C LEU A 171 -1.33 -12.94 -10.41
N GLN A 172 -2.06 -14.03 -10.78
CA GLN A 172 -1.48 -15.20 -11.43
C GLN A 172 -0.64 -14.87 -12.66
N GLY A 173 -1.12 -13.97 -13.53
CA GLY A 173 -0.40 -13.55 -14.73
C GLY A 173 0.84 -12.69 -14.47
N LYS A 174 1.01 -12.18 -13.26
CA LYS A 174 2.13 -11.31 -12.86
C LYS A 174 3.27 -12.10 -12.19
N ILE A 175 2.97 -13.27 -11.58
CA ILE A 175 3.90 -14.02 -10.71
C ILE A 175 5.14 -14.55 -11.44
N GLY A 176 5.05 -14.92 -12.69
CA GLY A 176 6.17 -15.55 -13.44
C GLY A 176 7.13 -14.58 -14.12
N ASN A 177 6.77 -13.31 -14.22
CA ASN A 177 7.41 -12.34 -15.11
C ASN A 177 8.10 -11.18 -14.38
N VAL A 178 8.19 -11.23 -13.05
CA VAL A 178 8.74 -10.14 -12.25
C VAL A 178 9.74 -10.64 -11.23
N ARG A 179 10.68 -9.78 -10.88
CA ARG A 179 11.70 -10.04 -9.88
C ARG A 179 11.09 -10.13 -8.47
N ASN A 180 10.22 -9.16 -8.14
CA ASN A 180 9.53 -9.10 -6.86
C ASN A 180 8.07 -8.70 -7.04
N LEU A 181 7.20 -9.30 -6.24
CA LEU A 181 5.81 -8.93 -6.12
C LEU A 181 5.49 -8.67 -4.65
N TRP A 182 4.96 -7.47 -4.40
CA TRP A 182 4.63 -6.98 -3.07
C TRP A 182 3.14 -6.70 -2.97
N VAL A 183 2.53 -7.07 -1.86
CA VAL A 183 1.18 -6.63 -1.48
C VAL A 183 1.26 -6.01 -0.09
N MET A 184 0.76 -4.80 0.05
CA MET A 184 0.81 -4.06 1.30
C MET A 184 -0.53 -3.39 1.59
N GLY A 185 -0.79 -3.02 2.83
CA GLY A 185 -1.99 -2.28 3.20
C GLY A 185 -2.58 -2.70 4.53
N ASP A 186 -3.81 -2.23 4.74
CA ASP A 186 -4.66 -2.63 5.84
C ASP A 186 -5.40 -3.92 5.49
N PHE A 187 -5.07 -4.98 6.22
CA PHE A 187 -5.67 -6.31 6.05
C PHE A 187 -6.82 -6.58 7.01
N ASN A 188 -7.12 -5.67 7.92
CA ASN A 188 -8.18 -5.84 8.91
C ASN A 188 -8.16 -7.23 9.58
N SER A 189 -6.97 -7.80 9.77
CA SER A 189 -6.77 -9.15 10.29
C SER A 189 -5.56 -9.19 11.21
N PRO A 190 -5.76 -9.21 12.54
CA PRO A 190 -4.67 -9.10 13.50
C PRO A 190 -3.70 -10.29 13.44
N ALA A 191 -2.40 -10.01 13.45
CA ALA A 191 -1.34 -11.04 13.47
C ALA A 191 -1.44 -11.96 14.70
N GLN A 192 -1.98 -11.44 15.79
CA GLN A 192 -2.12 -12.15 17.07
C GLN A 192 -3.27 -13.17 17.03
N VAL A 193 -4.27 -12.99 16.15
CA VAL A 193 -5.41 -13.91 16.02
C VAL A 193 -5.06 -15.04 15.07
N ARG A 194 -4.86 -16.24 15.64
CA ARG A 194 -4.42 -17.40 14.88
C ARG A 194 -5.58 -18.11 14.17
N GLY A 195 -5.28 -18.69 12.99
CA GLY A 195 -6.27 -19.41 12.18
C GLY A 195 -7.19 -18.51 11.36
N GLU A 196 -6.95 -17.20 11.34
CA GLU A 196 -7.70 -16.20 10.57
C GLU A 196 -6.86 -15.60 9.42
N GLY A 197 -7.19 -14.40 8.97
CA GLY A 197 -6.67 -13.82 7.73
C GLY A 197 -5.15 -13.73 7.66
N TYR A 198 -4.46 -13.36 8.76
CA TYR A 198 -3.00 -13.36 8.79
C TYR A 198 -2.41 -14.74 8.46
N ASP A 199 -2.89 -15.79 9.12
CA ASP A 199 -2.42 -17.15 8.86
C ASP A 199 -2.84 -17.63 7.47
N TYR A 200 -4.00 -17.18 6.96
CA TYR A 200 -4.47 -17.52 5.63
C TYR A 200 -3.54 -16.97 4.55
N VAL A 201 -3.17 -15.68 4.61
CA VAL A 201 -2.20 -15.06 3.69
C VAL A 201 -0.87 -15.79 3.75
N LYS A 202 -0.34 -16.02 4.94
CA LYS A 202 0.93 -16.73 5.15
C LYS A 202 0.93 -18.14 4.57
N LYS A 203 -0.17 -18.88 4.71
CA LYS A 203 -0.35 -20.24 4.19
C LYS A 203 -0.29 -20.30 2.65
N THR A 204 -0.62 -19.23 1.96
CA THR A 204 -0.56 -19.14 0.50
C THR A 204 0.85 -18.81 -0.04
N GLY A 205 1.86 -18.81 0.83
CA GLY A 205 3.28 -18.69 0.45
C GLY A 205 3.85 -17.26 0.57
N TRP A 206 3.01 -16.28 0.93
CA TRP A 206 3.47 -14.91 1.16
C TRP A 206 4.26 -14.79 2.46
N LYS A 207 5.24 -13.91 2.46
CA LYS A 207 6.19 -13.69 3.55
C LYS A 207 5.95 -12.31 4.15
N ASP A 208 5.69 -12.29 5.44
CA ASP A 208 5.55 -11.05 6.22
C ASP A 208 6.92 -10.37 6.36
N ALA A 209 7.06 -9.17 5.83
CA ALA A 209 8.30 -8.41 5.88
C ALA A 209 8.75 -8.10 7.32
N TYR A 210 7.81 -7.97 8.27
CA TYR A 210 8.11 -7.83 9.69
C TYR A 210 8.90 -9.03 10.23
N LEU A 211 8.48 -10.25 9.85
CA LEU A 211 9.18 -11.48 10.27
C LEU A 211 10.49 -11.73 9.52
N LEU A 212 10.68 -11.11 8.36
CA LEU A 212 11.93 -11.18 7.59
C LEU A 212 12.96 -10.16 8.05
N ALA A 213 12.54 -9.14 8.79
CA ALA A 213 13.42 -8.04 9.18
C ALA A 213 14.49 -8.49 10.19
N GLU A 214 15.73 -8.02 9.97
CA GLU A 214 16.85 -8.23 10.88
C GLU A 214 16.66 -7.40 12.16
N GLU A 215 16.04 -6.20 12.03
CA GLU A 215 15.71 -5.30 13.13
C GLU A 215 14.24 -4.87 13.02
N THR A 216 13.53 -4.87 14.16
CA THR A 216 12.13 -4.42 14.25
C THR A 216 11.98 -3.34 15.31
N HIS A 217 11.22 -2.28 15.00
CA HIS A 217 10.91 -1.19 15.91
C HIS A 217 9.40 -0.92 15.92
N GLY A 218 8.75 -1.28 17.02
CA GLY A 218 7.30 -1.30 17.15
C GLY A 218 6.70 -2.57 16.54
N GLU A 219 5.46 -2.87 16.92
CA GLU A 219 4.71 -4.01 16.39
C GLU A 219 3.28 -3.60 16.01
N ASN A 220 2.56 -2.97 16.95
CA ASN A 220 1.17 -2.59 16.72
C ASN A 220 1.06 -1.47 15.70
N THR A 221 0.08 -1.61 14.80
CA THR A 221 -0.27 -0.55 13.85
C THR A 221 -1.54 0.20 14.24
N VAL A 222 -2.23 -0.29 15.28
CA VAL A 222 -3.39 0.32 15.93
C VAL A 222 -3.29 0.09 17.43
N GLU A 223 -3.47 1.15 18.23
CA GLU A 223 -3.47 1.07 19.71
C GLU A 223 -4.81 1.46 20.33
N GLU A 224 -5.64 2.24 19.62
CA GLU A 224 -6.95 2.69 20.07
C GLU A 224 -8.09 1.96 19.34
N ALA A 225 -9.33 2.20 19.78
CA ALA A 225 -10.50 1.68 19.10
C ALA A 225 -10.71 2.41 17.76
N ILE A 226 -10.64 1.65 16.68
CA ILE A 226 -10.89 2.12 15.31
C ILE A 226 -12.24 1.64 14.79
N ASP A 227 -12.69 2.20 13.67
CA ASP A 227 -13.91 1.76 12.99
C ASP A 227 -13.81 0.27 12.62
N GLY A 228 -14.86 -0.48 12.93
CA GLY A 228 -14.93 -1.93 12.76
C GLY A 228 -14.40 -2.77 13.93
N TRP A 229 -13.64 -2.18 14.86
CA TRP A 229 -13.06 -2.87 16.03
C TRP A 229 -13.53 -2.31 17.37
N ARG A 230 -14.53 -1.41 17.39
CA ARG A 230 -15.01 -0.70 18.60
C ARG A 230 -15.53 -1.63 19.70
N ASP A 231 -16.06 -2.81 19.33
CA ASP A 231 -16.66 -3.77 20.26
C ASP A 231 -15.65 -4.82 20.75
N GLU A 232 -14.45 -4.84 20.19
CA GLU A 232 -13.40 -5.78 20.60
C GLU A 232 -12.40 -5.05 21.48
N LYS A 233 -12.45 -5.32 22.79
CA LYS A 233 -11.44 -4.82 23.72
C LYS A 233 -10.12 -5.50 23.44
N THR A 234 -9.25 -4.82 22.75
CA THR A 234 -7.84 -5.21 22.62
C THR A 234 -7.05 -4.39 23.62
N ASP A 235 -6.79 -4.98 24.80
CA ASP A 235 -6.02 -4.31 25.87
C ASP A 235 -4.53 -4.07 25.47
N SER A 236 -4.10 -4.50 24.27
CA SER A 236 -2.69 -4.52 23.86
C SER A 236 -2.39 -4.01 22.46
N GLY A 237 -3.33 -3.34 21.79
CA GLY A 237 -3.14 -2.93 20.39
C GLY A 237 -3.14 -4.09 19.39
N MET A 238 -3.11 -3.77 18.09
CA MET A 238 -3.17 -4.77 17.01
C MET A 238 -2.18 -4.43 15.91
N ARG A 239 -1.64 -5.45 15.27
CA ARG A 239 -0.95 -5.32 13.98
C ARG A 239 -1.85 -5.86 12.88
N ILE A 240 -2.41 -4.95 12.06
CA ILE A 240 -3.34 -5.24 10.95
C ILE A 240 -2.87 -4.68 9.62
N ASP A 241 -1.85 -3.83 9.63
CA ASP A 241 -1.19 -3.29 8.44
C ASP A 241 0.09 -4.07 8.16
N TYR A 242 0.28 -4.48 6.91
CA TYR A 242 1.37 -5.38 6.53
C TYR A 242 2.02 -4.97 5.22
N ILE A 243 3.27 -5.42 5.07
CA ILE A 243 3.98 -5.49 3.79
C ILE A 243 4.35 -6.95 3.56
N TRP A 244 3.73 -7.57 2.57
CA TRP A 244 3.97 -8.95 2.17
C TRP A 244 4.81 -9.01 0.91
N SER A 245 5.76 -9.95 0.87
CA SER A 245 6.53 -10.29 -0.32
C SER A 245 6.24 -11.72 -0.76
N LEU A 246 6.07 -11.94 -2.06
CA LEU A 246 5.96 -13.30 -2.59
C LEU A 246 7.33 -13.98 -2.62
N GLN A 247 8.37 -13.26 -3.02
CA GLN A 247 9.74 -13.75 -3.04
C GLN A 247 10.42 -13.61 -1.68
N SER A 248 11.44 -14.43 -1.44
CA SER A 248 12.33 -14.22 -0.30
C SER A 248 13.23 -13.02 -0.58
N VAL A 249 13.15 -12.02 0.30
CA VAL A 249 13.93 -10.79 0.23
C VAL A 249 14.64 -10.57 1.56
N ARG A 250 15.78 -9.90 1.52
CA ARG A 250 16.46 -9.48 2.74
C ARG A 250 15.89 -8.14 3.18
N VAL A 251 15.28 -8.11 4.36
CA VAL A 251 14.72 -6.93 4.99
C VAL A 251 15.67 -6.53 6.12
N LYS A 252 16.30 -5.37 6.00
CA LYS A 252 17.20 -4.84 7.03
C LYS A 252 16.45 -4.42 8.28
N SER A 253 15.37 -3.65 8.08
CA SER A 253 14.57 -3.15 9.18
C SER A 253 13.10 -3.09 8.83
N CYS A 254 12.24 -3.24 9.84
CA CYS A 254 10.82 -2.95 9.80
C CYS A 254 10.48 -2.02 10.98
N ARG A 255 9.91 -0.86 10.68
CA ARG A 255 9.56 0.16 11.68
C ARG A 255 8.08 0.50 11.60
N VAL A 256 7.43 0.58 12.77
CA VAL A 256 6.17 1.31 12.90
C VAL A 256 6.49 2.80 12.92
N ILE A 257 5.77 3.59 12.13
CA ILE A 257 6.06 5.01 11.94
C ILE A 257 4.80 5.86 12.14
N CYS A 258 4.96 7.10 12.55
CA CYS A 258 3.87 8.00 12.94
C CYS A 258 3.04 7.48 14.14
N ASP A 259 3.71 6.83 15.09
CA ASP A 259 3.15 6.31 16.35
C ASP A 259 3.26 7.32 17.51
N GLY A 260 3.57 8.57 17.21
CA GLY A 260 3.74 9.64 18.20
C GLY A 260 5.12 9.67 18.88
N LYS A 261 6.04 8.75 18.57
CA LYS A 261 7.39 8.71 19.16
C LYS A 261 8.40 9.49 18.33
N GLU A 262 8.72 9.01 17.14
CA GLU A 262 9.66 9.68 16.23
C GLU A 262 8.95 10.74 15.37
N TYR A 263 7.76 10.43 14.89
CA TYR A 263 6.89 11.32 14.13
C TYR A 263 5.52 11.42 14.78
N PRO A 264 4.85 12.59 14.71
CA PRO A 264 3.50 12.75 15.23
C PRO A 264 2.53 11.72 14.67
N GLN A 265 1.54 11.33 15.47
CA GLN A 265 0.41 10.52 15.01
C GLN A 265 -0.48 11.34 14.08
N VAL A 266 -0.69 10.86 12.87
CA VAL A 266 -1.43 11.59 11.82
C VAL A 266 -2.68 10.85 11.32
N SER A 267 -2.92 9.64 11.82
CA SER A 267 -4.07 8.77 11.53
C SER A 267 -4.44 7.99 12.79
N ASP A 268 -5.58 7.33 12.77
CA ASP A 268 -5.97 6.30 13.75
C ASP A 268 -5.19 4.98 13.55
N HIS A 269 -4.49 4.83 12.43
CA HIS A 269 -3.46 3.82 12.20
C HIS A 269 -2.06 4.40 12.31
N PHE A 270 -1.07 3.51 12.48
CA PHE A 270 0.35 3.81 12.31
C PHE A 270 0.85 3.19 11.00
N GLY A 271 1.83 3.84 10.36
CA GLY A 271 2.45 3.31 9.15
C GLY A 271 3.42 2.17 9.44
N VAL A 272 3.62 1.31 8.46
CA VAL A 272 4.67 0.29 8.46
C VAL A 272 5.67 0.61 7.36
N MET A 273 6.92 0.80 7.74
CA MET A 273 8.01 1.08 6.81
C MET A 273 9.10 0.02 6.90
N ILE A 274 9.50 -0.53 5.76
CA ILE A 274 10.61 -1.46 5.67
C ILE A 274 11.77 -0.86 4.88
N GLU A 275 12.97 -1.32 5.20
CA GLU A 275 14.16 -1.13 4.37
C GLU A 275 14.69 -2.48 3.90
N THR A 276 14.77 -2.68 2.57
CA THR A 276 15.33 -3.88 1.95
C THR A 276 16.74 -3.61 1.42
N GLU A 277 17.57 -4.64 1.32
CA GLU A 277 18.80 -4.53 0.52
C GLU A 277 18.43 -4.37 -0.96
N GLU A 278 19.12 -3.49 -1.66
CA GLU A 278 19.14 -3.52 -3.11
C GLU A 278 20.04 -4.69 -3.53
N GLU A 279 19.44 -5.73 -4.10
CA GLU A 279 20.26 -6.73 -4.79
C GLU A 279 20.93 -6.05 -5.98
N LYS A 280 22.26 -6.07 -6.02
CA LYS A 280 23.05 -5.58 -7.16
C LYS A 280 22.55 -6.28 -8.41
N LYS A 281 22.25 -5.54 -9.48
CA LYS A 281 22.05 -6.13 -10.82
C LYS A 281 23.23 -7.03 -11.08
N VAL A 282 23.00 -8.33 -11.21
CA VAL A 282 24.03 -9.25 -11.72
C VAL A 282 24.24 -8.83 -13.17
N ASP A 283 25.42 -8.27 -13.44
CA ASP A 283 25.80 -7.85 -14.78
C ASP A 283 25.77 -9.08 -15.69
N GLN A 284 24.80 -9.16 -16.59
CA GLN A 284 24.66 -10.27 -17.54
C GLN A 284 25.84 -10.35 -18.53
N SER A 285 26.72 -9.33 -18.56
CA SER A 285 27.90 -9.34 -19.43
C SER A 285 28.90 -10.46 -19.11
N SER A 286 28.82 -11.06 -17.92
CA SER A 286 29.71 -12.15 -17.51
C SER A 286 29.25 -13.54 -17.93
N ARG A 287 28.06 -13.72 -18.50
CA ARG A 287 27.58 -15.05 -18.98
C ARG A 287 27.94 -15.31 -20.45
N ASP A 288 28.18 -14.30 -21.24
CA ASP A 288 28.52 -14.48 -22.68
C ASP A 288 29.99 -14.82 -22.93
N PHE A 289 30.85 -14.70 -21.90
CA PHE A 289 32.29 -15.07 -22.06
C PHE A 289 32.64 -16.54 -21.83
N ALA A 290 31.69 -17.36 -21.35
CA ALA A 290 31.96 -18.74 -20.99
C ALA A 290 31.61 -19.77 -22.09
N ILE A 291 31.07 -19.36 -23.26
CA ILE A 291 30.59 -20.31 -24.28
C ILE A 291 31.56 -20.45 -25.49
N HIS A 292 32.66 -19.71 -25.51
CA HIS A 292 33.57 -19.72 -26.69
C HIS A 292 35.00 -20.23 -26.42
N ASN A 293 35.23 -21.16 -25.47
CA ASN A 293 36.51 -21.83 -25.35
C ASN A 293 36.36 -23.32 -25.04
N GLU A 294 35.91 -24.13 -25.99
CA GLU A 294 36.27 -25.53 -26.05
C GLU A 294 37.22 -25.72 -27.22
N PRO A 295 38.44 -26.27 -27.00
CA PRO A 295 39.36 -26.59 -28.08
C PRO A 295 38.86 -27.85 -28.78
N ALA A 296 38.78 -27.79 -30.12
CA ALA A 296 38.56 -28.93 -30.97
C ALA A 296 39.72 -29.94 -30.79
N VAL A 297 39.36 -31.20 -30.48
CA VAL A 297 40.23 -32.38 -30.60
C VAL A 297 39.64 -33.27 -31.67
#